data_e7f285249c755a43b6f876b7593d136f
#
_entry.id   e7f285249c755a43b6f876b7593d136f
#
_cell.length_a   1.000
_cell.length_b   1.000
_cell.length_c   1.000
_cell.angle_alpha   90.00
_cell.angle_beta   90.00
_cell.angle_gamma   90.00
#
_symmetry.space_group_name_H-M   'P 1'
#
loop_
_entity.id
_entity.type
_entity.pdbx_description
1 polymer ?
#
loop_
_entity_poly.entity_id
_entity_poly.type
_entity_poly.pdbx_seq_one_letter_code
_entity_poly.pdbx_strand_id
1 'polypeptide(L)'
;MTLTWTKENSPRWDADKQRIFGPAELAAVGLPGPAPGEPVADEWWRVTDGDEVAGYGWLDTEWGDARITFIVASGRRGRGVGAFILERLEDEAATRGVNYIYNVVPGTHPDGAWIRNWLAVHGFHEASRGQLRRQVVASAGSR
;
A
#
# COMPACT_ATOMS: atom_id res chain seq x y z
N MET A 1 4.40 -14.56 14.05
CA MET A 1 3.43 -13.69 13.40
C MET A 1 2.99 -14.33 12.10
N THR A 2 1.71 -14.55 11.93
CA THR A 2 1.14 -15.14 10.71
C THR A 2 0.30 -14.10 10.00
N LEU A 3 0.76 -13.66 8.83
CA LEU A 3 0.08 -12.61 8.07
C LEU A 3 -0.85 -13.20 7.02
N THR A 4 -2.07 -12.69 6.97
CA THR A 4 -3.07 -13.10 6.01
C THR A 4 -3.46 -11.91 5.14
N TRP A 5 -3.54 -12.14 3.82
CA TRP A 5 -3.86 -11.14 2.80
C TRP A 5 -5.28 -11.39 2.32
N THR A 6 -6.17 -10.43 2.53
CA THR A 6 -7.59 -10.60 2.21
C THR A 6 -8.13 -9.39 1.48
N LYS A 7 -8.70 -9.62 0.29
CA LYS A 7 -9.36 -8.55 -0.44
C LYS A 7 -10.68 -8.21 0.25
N GLU A 8 -10.92 -6.92 0.47
CA GLU A 8 -12.18 -6.47 1.04
C GLU A 8 -13.23 -6.36 -0.05
N ASN A 9 -14.42 -6.86 0.23
CA ASN A 9 -15.56 -6.72 -0.67
C ASN A 9 -16.27 -5.42 -0.34
N SER A 10 -16.43 -4.54 -1.35
CA SER A 10 -17.04 -3.23 -1.16
C SER A 10 -16.42 -2.50 0.05
N PRO A 11 -15.10 -2.26 0.01
CA PRO A 11 -14.42 -1.73 1.19
C PRO A 11 -14.96 -0.37 1.61
N ARG A 12 -15.09 -0.21 2.91
CA ARG A 12 -15.62 1.01 3.51
C ARG A 12 -14.75 1.48 4.65
N TRP A 13 -14.82 2.76 4.96
CA TRP A 13 -14.09 3.32 6.08
C TRP A 13 -14.68 2.79 7.37
N ASP A 14 -13.85 2.17 8.20
CA ASP A 14 -14.27 1.52 9.43
C ASP A 14 -13.34 1.92 10.60
N ALA A 15 -13.61 1.36 11.78
CA ALA A 15 -12.88 1.69 12.99
C ALA A 15 -11.40 1.30 12.89
N ASP A 16 -11.09 0.17 12.25
CA ASP A 16 -9.69 -0.25 12.09
C ASP A 16 -8.92 0.71 11.19
N LYS A 17 -9.52 1.16 10.10
CA LYS A 17 -8.90 2.14 9.22
C LYS A 17 -8.68 3.45 9.97
N GLN A 18 -9.68 3.91 10.72
CA GLN A 18 -9.57 5.13 11.51
C GLN A 18 -8.43 5.04 12.53
N ARG A 19 -8.26 3.88 13.13
CA ARG A 19 -7.20 3.65 14.12
C ARG A 19 -5.81 3.64 13.49
N ILE A 20 -5.68 3.05 12.31
CA ILE A 20 -4.38 2.80 11.68
C ILE A 20 -3.87 4.01 10.91
N PHE A 21 -4.75 4.77 10.26
CA PHE A 21 -4.34 5.91 9.47
C PHE A 21 -4.03 7.12 10.35
N GLY A 22 -2.80 7.63 10.22
CA GLY A 22 -2.41 8.89 10.86
C GLY A 22 -2.66 10.07 9.93
N PRO A 23 -2.36 11.31 10.37
CA PRO A 23 -2.64 12.52 9.57
C PRO A 23 -1.99 12.52 8.19
N ALA A 24 -0.75 12.05 8.09
CA ALA A 24 -0.05 12.02 6.80
C ALA A 24 -0.66 11.00 5.87
N GLU A 25 -1.07 9.85 6.40
CA GLU A 25 -1.69 8.77 5.62
C GLU A 25 -3.11 9.14 5.21
N LEU A 26 -3.82 9.90 6.01
CA LEU A 26 -5.15 10.38 5.65
C LEU A 26 -5.11 11.25 4.39
N ALA A 27 -4.00 11.95 4.16
CA ALA A 27 -3.83 12.73 2.94
C ALA A 27 -3.87 11.85 1.67
N ALA A 28 -3.51 10.58 1.78
CA ALA A 28 -3.55 9.65 0.64
C ALA A 28 -4.97 9.27 0.25
N VAL A 29 -5.92 9.39 1.18
CA VAL A 29 -7.34 9.09 0.91
C VAL A 29 -8.21 10.34 0.97
N GLY A 30 -7.59 11.51 1.09
CA GLY A 30 -8.27 12.81 1.12
C GLY A 30 -8.57 13.28 2.54
N LEU A 31 -8.06 14.47 2.90
CA LEU A 31 -8.34 15.07 4.21
C LEU A 31 -9.71 15.73 4.21
N PRO A 32 -10.46 15.65 5.30
CA PRO A 32 -10.11 15.08 6.61
C PRO A 32 -10.20 13.55 6.71
N GLY A 33 -10.36 12.87 5.61
CA GLY A 33 -10.55 11.44 5.54
C GLY A 33 -12.01 11.06 5.37
N PRO A 34 -12.29 9.81 4.98
CA PRO A 34 -13.66 9.35 4.77
C PRO A 34 -14.46 9.35 6.06
N ALA A 35 -15.78 9.56 5.94
CA ALA A 35 -16.69 9.40 7.05
C ALA A 35 -16.92 7.90 7.32
N PRO A 36 -17.30 7.52 8.56
CA PRO A 36 -17.61 6.11 8.85
C PRO A 36 -18.62 5.53 7.86
N GLY A 37 -18.31 4.36 7.29
CA GLY A 37 -19.15 3.68 6.31
C GLY A 37 -19.01 4.19 4.89
N GLU A 38 -18.20 5.23 4.65
CA GLU A 38 -17.99 5.77 3.32
C GLU A 38 -17.12 4.83 2.49
N PRO A 39 -17.45 4.59 1.20
CA PRO A 39 -16.65 3.72 0.35
C PRO A 39 -15.23 4.25 0.16
N VAL A 40 -14.26 3.33 0.09
CA VAL A 40 -12.89 3.64 -0.27
C VAL A 40 -12.57 2.99 -1.62
N ALA A 41 -11.30 2.98 -2.02
CA ALA A 41 -10.89 2.42 -3.32
C ALA A 41 -11.36 0.96 -3.47
N ASP A 42 -11.74 0.58 -4.71
CA ASP A 42 -12.29 -0.76 -4.98
C ASP A 42 -11.26 -1.88 -4.81
N GLU A 43 -10.02 -1.62 -5.17
CA GLU A 43 -8.94 -2.62 -5.11
C GLU A 43 -8.17 -2.46 -3.80
N TRP A 44 -8.76 -2.93 -2.72
CA TRP A 44 -8.27 -2.73 -1.36
C TRP A 44 -8.13 -4.06 -0.63
N TRP A 45 -7.00 -4.24 0.04
CA TRP A 45 -6.72 -5.47 0.80
C TRP A 45 -6.39 -5.14 2.25
N ARG A 46 -6.71 -6.09 3.10
CA ARG A 46 -6.44 -6.04 4.53
C ARG A 46 -5.41 -7.10 4.89
N VAL A 47 -4.44 -6.74 5.72
CA VAL A 47 -3.49 -7.69 6.30
C VAL A 47 -3.86 -7.88 7.76
N THR A 48 -4.03 -9.13 8.15
CA THR A 48 -4.30 -9.47 9.55
C THR A 48 -3.19 -10.34 10.09
N ASP A 49 -2.93 -10.17 11.39
CA ASP A 49 -2.05 -11.03 12.18
C ASP A 49 -2.95 -11.63 13.24
N GLY A 50 -3.37 -12.89 13.04
CA GLY A 50 -4.44 -13.45 13.83
C GLY A 50 -5.73 -12.66 13.61
N ASP A 51 -6.29 -12.14 14.68
CA ASP A 51 -7.54 -11.36 14.63
C ASP A 51 -7.31 -9.86 14.52
N GLU A 52 -6.06 -9.41 14.57
CA GLU A 52 -5.77 -7.98 14.53
C GLU A 52 -5.37 -7.53 13.14
N VAL A 53 -5.88 -6.36 12.73
CA VAL A 53 -5.48 -5.75 11.48
C VAL A 53 -4.09 -5.15 11.65
N ALA A 54 -3.15 -5.59 10.81
CA ALA A 54 -1.75 -5.15 10.85
C ALA A 54 -1.44 -4.09 9.79
N GLY A 55 -2.27 -3.98 8.77
CA GLY A 55 -2.06 -2.99 7.72
C GLY A 55 -3.05 -3.15 6.57
N TYR A 56 -2.89 -2.27 5.58
CA TYR A 56 -3.71 -2.26 4.37
C TYR A 56 -2.85 -1.97 3.17
N GLY A 57 -3.30 -2.44 2.01
CA GLY A 57 -2.70 -2.07 0.74
C GLY A 57 -3.79 -1.90 -0.30
N TRP A 58 -3.58 -0.97 -1.23
CA TRP A 58 -4.50 -0.81 -2.36
C TRP A 58 -3.74 -0.38 -3.59
N LEU A 59 -4.38 -0.57 -4.75
CA LEU A 59 -3.77 -0.18 -6.01
C LEU A 59 -4.80 0.46 -6.95
N ASP A 60 -4.29 1.33 -7.80
CA ASP A 60 -5.06 1.97 -8.86
C ASP A 60 -4.29 1.75 -10.15
N THR A 61 -4.94 1.16 -11.15
CA THR A 61 -4.31 0.97 -12.45
C THR A 61 -4.59 2.14 -13.35
N GLU A 62 -3.56 2.60 -14.05
CA GLU A 62 -3.66 3.75 -14.93
C GLU A 62 -2.59 3.64 -16.03
N TRP A 63 -3.03 3.65 -17.28
CA TRP A 63 -2.12 3.67 -18.45
C TRP A 63 -1.09 2.54 -18.47
N GLY A 64 -1.49 1.35 -18.04
CA GLY A 64 -0.61 0.19 -18.06
C GLY A 64 0.31 0.06 -16.87
N ASP A 65 0.20 0.97 -15.91
CA ASP A 65 0.95 0.93 -14.66
C ASP A 65 0.00 0.87 -13.47
N ALA A 66 0.49 0.52 -12.30
CA ALA A 66 -0.32 0.51 -11.09
C ALA A 66 0.31 1.37 -10.00
N ARG A 67 -0.46 2.33 -9.52
CA ARG A 67 -0.07 3.06 -8.31
C ARG A 67 -0.41 2.20 -7.12
N ILE A 68 0.58 1.96 -6.28
CA ILE A 68 0.39 1.21 -5.04
C ILE A 68 0.46 2.15 -3.85
N THR A 69 -0.36 1.87 -2.86
CA THR A 69 -0.31 2.59 -1.59
C THR A 69 -0.51 1.57 -0.48
N PHE A 70 0.19 1.75 0.63
CA PHE A 70 0.04 0.83 1.75
C PHE A 70 0.40 1.51 3.05
N ILE A 71 -0.13 0.97 4.13
CA ILE A 71 0.11 1.46 5.48
C ILE A 71 0.25 0.27 6.42
N VAL A 72 1.16 0.40 7.37
CA VAL A 72 1.39 -0.60 8.41
C VAL A 72 0.98 0.01 9.75
N ALA A 73 0.23 -0.75 10.55
CA ALA A 73 -0.14 -0.31 11.89
C ALA A 73 1.11 0.01 12.70
N SER A 74 1.08 1.11 13.48
CA SER A 74 2.27 1.62 14.15
C SER A 74 2.94 0.58 15.05
N GLY A 75 2.17 -0.27 15.72
CA GLY A 75 2.72 -1.31 16.58
C GLY A 75 3.35 -2.49 15.83
N ARG A 76 3.25 -2.52 14.50
CA ARG A 76 3.75 -3.61 13.66
C ARG A 76 4.87 -3.19 12.73
N ARG A 77 5.30 -1.94 12.80
CA ARG A 77 6.39 -1.44 11.93
C ARG A 77 7.70 -2.13 12.30
N GLY A 78 8.55 -2.35 11.29
CA GLY A 78 9.84 -2.99 11.46
C GLY A 78 9.77 -4.52 11.60
N ARG A 79 8.62 -5.12 11.30
CA ARG A 79 8.42 -6.56 11.46
C ARG A 79 8.13 -7.27 10.14
N GLY A 80 8.42 -6.62 9.01
CA GLY A 80 8.26 -7.23 7.69
C GLY A 80 6.85 -7.12 7.11
N VAL A 81 5.92 -6.44 7.77
CA VAL A 81 4.55 -6.28 7.25
C VAL A 81 4.55 -5.47 5.96
N GLY A 82 5.32 -4.39 5.91
CA GLY A 82 5.43 -3.56 4.70
C GLY A 82 5.95 -4.34 3.51
N ALA A 83 6.99 -5.15 3.70
CA ALA A 83 7.54 -5.99 2.64
C ALA A 83 6.53 -7.05 2.18
N PHE A 84 5.78 -7.61 3.11
CA PHE A 84 4.72 -8.56 2.79
C PHE A 84 3.65 -7.91 1.91
N ILE A 85 3.20 -6.71 2.28
CA ILE A 85 2.18 -5.98 1.52
C ILE A 85 2.71 -5.65 0.12
N LEU A 86 3.94 -5.15 0.03
CA LEU A 86 4.55 -4.80 -1.26
C LEU A 86 4.57 -6.00 -2.19
N GLU A 87 5.02 -7.16 -1.69
CA GLU A 87 5.08 -8.38 -2.48
C GLU A 87 3.69 -8.80 -2.97
N ARG A 88 2.68 -8.71 -2.10
CA ARG A 88 1.32 -9.06 -2.47
C ARG A 88 0.73 -8.09 -3.49
N LEU A 89 0.96 -6.79 -3.32
CA LEU A 89 0.51 -5.81 -4.29
C LEU A 89 1.19 -6.02 -5.65
N GLU A 90 2.46 -6.38 -5.66
CA GLU A 90 3.15 -6.68 -6.90
C GLU A 90 2.54 -7.90 -7.60
N ASP A 91 2.22 -8.95 -6.85
CA ASP A 91 1.55 -10.12 -7.41
C ASP A 91 0.19 -9.75 -8.00
N GLU A 92 -0.58 -8.92 -7.31
CA GLU A 92 -1.87 -8.44 -7.82
C GLU A 92 -1.68 -7.61 -9.10
N ALA A 93 -0.67 -6.75 -9.13
CA ALA A 93 -0.36 -5.97 -10.33
C ALA A 93 0.06 -6.87 -11.50
N ALA A 94 0.86 -7.90 -11.22
CA ALA A 94 1.29 -8.85 -12.24
C ALA A 94 0.10 -9.56 -12.89
N THR A 95 -0.92 -9.93 -12.11
CA THR A 95 -2.11 -10.59 -12.66
C THR A 95 -2.90 -9.68 -13.59
N ARG A 96 -2.74 -8.36 -13.47
CA ARG A 96 -3.41 -7.38 -14.32
C ARG A 96 -2.58 -6.97 -15.53
N GLY A 97 -1.37 -7.54 -15.66
CA GLY A 97 -0.51 -7.29 -16.81
C GLY A 97 0.09 -5.89 -16.86
N VAL A 98 0.19 -5.21 -15.73
CA VAL A 98 0.81 -3.87 -15.70
C VAL A 98 2.33 -3.98 -15.81
N ASN A 99 2.97 -2.93 -16.33
CA ASN A 99 4.40 -2.90 -16.58
C ASN A 99 5.21 -2.45 -15.38
N TYR A 100 4.70 -1.45 -14.65
CA TYR A 100 5.38 -0.87 -13.51
C TYR A 100 4.42 -0.69 -12.35
N ILE A 101 4.96 -0.85 -11.14
CA ILE A 101 4.29 -0.37 -9.94
C ILE A 101 5.00 0.88 -9.47
N TYR A 102 4.27 1.84 -8.97
CA TYR A 102 4.85 3.08 -8.50
C TYR A 102 4.16 3.59 -7.25
N ASN A 103 4.90 4.39 -6.48
CA ASN A 103 4.37 5.07 -5.31
C ASN A 103 4.74 6.54 -5.42
N VAL A 104 3.86 7.40 -4.95
CA VAL A 104 4.11 8.84 -4.92
C VAL A 104 4.32 9.26 -3.47
N VAL A 105 5.52 9.76 -3.18
CA VAL A 105 5.86 10.24 -1.84
C VAL A 105 5.81 11.77 -1.88
N PRO A 106 4.79 12.40 -1.26
CA PRO A 106 4.71 13.86 -1.25
C PRO A 106 5.93 14.46 -0.54
N GLY A 107 6.43 15.57 -1.08
CA GLY A 107 7.57 16.26 -0.47
C GLY A 107 7.28 16.77 0.93
N THR A 108 5.99 16.93 1.26
CA THR A 108 5.55 17.40 2.58
C THR A 108 5.33 16.28 3.59
N HIS A 109 5.49 15.01 3.17
CA HIS A 109 5.29 13.89 4.09
C HIS A 109 6.38 13.93 5.18
N PRO A 110 6.00 13.88 6.47
CA PRO A 110 7.00 13.97 7.55
C PRO A 110 8.03 12.84 7.53
N ASP A 111 7.65 11.66 7.03
CA ASP A 111 8.54 10.50 6.93
C ASP A 111 9.02 10.27 5.49
N GLY A 112 8.91 11.26 4.62
CA GLY A 112 9.18 11.11 3.20
C GLY A 112 10.57 10.58 2.88
N ALA A 113 11.61 11.08 3.56
CA ALA A 113 12.98 10.62 3.33
C ALA A 113 13.12 9.14 3.69
N TRP A 114 12.55 8.72 4.80
CA TRP A 114 12.58 7.32 5.23
C TRP A 114 11.85 6.42 4.24
N ILE A 115 10.67 6.85 3.80
CA ILE A 115 9.86 6.10 2.84
C ILE A 115 10.60 5.94 1.53
N ARG A 116 11.18 7.03 1.00
CA ARG A 116 11.94 6.97 -0.26
C ARG A 116 13.13 6.02 -0.15
N ASN A 117 13.84 6.06 0.98
CA ASN A 117 14.96 5.17 1.20
C ASN A 117 14.50 3.72 1.27
N TRP A 118 13.40 3.45 1.97
CA TRP A 118 12.85 2.11 2.08
C TRP A 118 12.46 1.56 0.69
N LEU A 119 11.80 2.39 -0.12
CA LEU A 119 11.43 2.00 -1.48
C LEU A 119 12.67 1.73 -2.32
N ALA A 120 13.70 2.58 -2.20
CA ALA A 120 14.95 2.38 -2.94
C ALA A 120 15.61 1.06 -2.60
N VAL A 121 15.63 0.70 -1.31
CA VAL A 121 16.16 -0.59 -0.87
C VAL A 121 15.38 -1.75 -1.49
N HIS A 122 14.10 -1.55 -1.76
CA HIS A 122 13.25 -2.57 -2.38
C HIS A 122 13.20 -2.46 -3.90
N GLY A 123 14.18 -1.81 -4.51
CA GLY A 123 14.34 -1.81 -5.96
C GLY A 123 13.61 -0.70 -6.70
N PHE A 124 12.99 0.23 -6.00
CA PHE A 124 12.35 1.39 -6.63
C PHE A 124 13.38 2.46 -6.92
N HIS A 125 13.18 3.18 -8.01
CA HIS A 125 14.02 4.34 -8.33
C HIS A 125 13.14 5.50 -8.79
N GLU A 126 13.65 6.69 -8.59
CA GLU A 126 12.88 7.89 -8.91
C GLU A 126 12.76 8.05 -10.42
N ALA A 127 11.52 8.18 -10.89
CA ALA A 127 11.22 8.34 -12.31
C ALA A 127 10.81 9.77 -12.63
N SER A 128 10.14 10.43 -11.67
CA SER A 128 9.76 11.83 -11.77
C SER A 128 9.62 12.36 -10.36
N ARG A 129 9.29 13.65 -10.23
CA ARG A 129 9.24 14.28 -8.92
C ARG A 129 8.30 13.54 -7.97
N GLY A 130 8.86 13.01 -6.88
CA GLY A 130 8.11 12.30 -5.87
C GLY A 130 7.61 10.93 -6.27
N GLN A 131 7.79 10.53 -7.53
CA GLN A 131 7.35 9.21 -8.00
C GLN A 131 8.53 8.26 -8.04
N LEU A 132 8.40 7.15 -7.31
CA LEU A 132 9.36 6.06 -7.36
C LEU A 132 8.68 4.86 -7.98
N ARG A 133 9.37 4.18 -8.90
CA ARG A 133 8.77 3.04 -9.60
C ARG A 133 9.73 1.87 -9.73
N ARG A 134 9.13 0.72 -9.94
CA ARG A 134 9.86 -0.53 -10.18
C ARG A 134 9.13 -1.33 -11.24
N GLN A 135 9.87 -1.96 -12.15
CA GLN A 135 9.28 -2.85 -13.13
C GLN A 135 8.64 -4.05 -12.42
N VAL A 136 7.46 -4.43 -12.87
CA VAL A 136 6.75 -5.55 -12.27
C VAL A 136 7.45 -6.85 -12.63
N VAL A 137 7.77 -7.63 -11.60
CA VAL A 137 8.35 -8.96 -11.74
C VAL A 137 7.45 -9.89 -10.95
N ALA A 138 6.84 -10.85 -11.64
CA ALA A 138 5.98 -11.81 -10.98
C ALA A 138 6.79 -12.62 -9.97
N SER A 139 6.21 -12.92 -8.81
CA SER A 139 6.92 -13.65 -7.77
C SER A 139 7.27 -15.06 -8.23
N ALA A 140 8.36 -15.63 -7.66
CA ALA A 140 8.88 -16.93 -8.08
C ALA A 140 7.84 -18.05 -8.00
N GLY A 141 6.98 -18.00 -6.99
CA GLY A 141 5.95 -19.02 -6.80
C GLY A 141 4.83 -18.98 -7.80
N SER A 142 4.72 -17.92 -8.57
CA SER A 142 3.63 -17.74 -9.54
C SER A 142 4.01 -18.22 -10.95
N ARG A 143 5.17 -18.76 -11.09
CA ARG A 143 5.65 -19.23 -12.41
C ARG A 143 5.29 -20.66 -12.63
#